data_2f0a5d9ae819b81094530c52389ab281
#
_entry.id   2f0a5d9ae819b81094530c52389ab281
#
_cell.length_a   1.000
_cell.length_b   1.000
_cell.length_c   1.000
_cell.angle_alpha   90.00
_cell.angle_beta   90.00
_cell.angle_gamma   90.00
#
_symmetry.space_group_name_H-M   'P 1'
#
loop_
_entity.id
_entity.type
_entity.pdbx_description
1 polymer ?
#
loop_
_entity_poly.entity_id
_entity_poly.type
_entity_poly.pdbx_seq_one_letter_code
_entity_poly.pdbx_strand_id
1 'polypeptide(L)'
;IYARRMGMKTLGYGAVYAASESYYREHPEQALYTSCGEPFRFIDIFYIMNIKNNNPWHYHIIEEYAEAVKKAGFDGIHMDTYGFPKTAFSMDKERIELQKEFPGLIQDTKERLSQEPGEHYLIFNNVGNWPVGAAAAAPVDAVYIEVWPPYERYHHIREIIREAKSACGKTKPVILAAYLEPFRTSGGKEPPVEEKAGYSARILTAAIVSLGASHLLMGEDGCVLTQGYYPDYTRMSETLKAQMRSYYDFLIRYMNLFYCEEMQEVTMTHMGWDNYEYQ
;
A
#
# COMPACT_ATOMS: atom_id res chain seq x y z
N ILE A 1 4.64 -6.57 20.63
CA ILE A 1 5.64 -6.40 21.72
C ILE A 1 7.08 -6.48 21.17
N TYR A 2 7.44 -7.50 20.36
CA TYR A 2 8.82 -7.65 19.86
C TYR A 2 9.22 -6.50 18.90
N ALA A 3 8.41 -6.19 17.90
CA ALA A 3 8.67 -5.12 16.94
C ALA A 3 8.92 -3.76 17.63
N ARG A 4 8.11 -3.41 18.63
CA ARG A 4 8.29 -2.18 19.42
C ARG A 4 9.60 -2.16 20.21
N ARG A 5 10.06 -3.31 20.75
CA ARG A 5 11.38 -3.40 21.41
C ARG A 5 12.53 -3.12 20.45
N MET A 6 12.31 -3.37 19.16
CA MET A 6 13.27 -3.07 18.09
C MET A 6 13.10 -1.66 17.50
N GLY A 7 12.27 -0.82 18.11
CA GLY A 7 12.01 0.54 17.65
C GLY A 7 11.08 0.64 16.41
N MET A 8 10.45 -0.46 16.03
CA MET A 8 9.51 -0.47 14.90
C MET A 8 8.13 0.01 15.33
N LYS A 9 7.44 0.69 14.42
CA LYS A 9 6.02 1.01 14.55
C LYS A 9 5.17 -0.12 13.96
N THR A 10 4.05 -0.41 14.60
CA THR A 10 3.14 -1.48 14.19
C THR A 10 1.81 -0.89 13.79
N LEU A 11 1.36 -1.16 12.56
CA LEU A 11 0.05 -0.71 12.09
C LEU A 11 -0.90 -1.91 11.96
N GLY A 12 -2.12 -1.73 12.45
CA GLY A 12 -3.20 -2.67 12.23
C GLY A 12 -3.68 -2.58 10.77
N TYR A 13 -3.87 -3.73 10.12
CA TYR A 13 -4.47 -3.78 8.79
C TYR A 13 -5.99 -3.66 8.88
N GLY A 14 -6.59 -2.85 8.02
CA GLY A 14 -8.03 -2.73 7.93
C GLY A 14 -8.49 -2.29 6.55
N ALA A 15 -9.35 -3.10 5.90
CA ALA A 15 -9.97 -2.70 4.64
C ALA A 15 -11.02 -1.61 4.89
N VAL A 16 -10.97 -0.52 4.12
CA VAL A 16 -11.77 0.69 4.39
C VAL A 16 -13.28 0.51 4.14
N TYR A 17 -13.64 -0.46 3.31
CA TYR A 17 -15.02 -0.64 2.85
C TYR A 17 -15.49 -2.10 2.79
N ALA A 18 -14.80 -3.01 3.42
CA ALA A 18 -15.16 -4.43 3.38
C ALA A 18 -16.03 -4.82 4.56
N ALA A 19 -17.29 -5.14 4.30
CA ALA A 19 -18.21 -5.69 5.29
C ALA A 19 -18.47 -7.17 5.06
N SER A 20 -18.74 -7.91 6.16
CA SER A 20 -19.24 -9.28 6.07
C SER A 20 -20.64 -9.33 5.50
N GLU A 21 -21.05 -10.50 5.03
CA GLU A 21 -22.44 -10.71 4.56
C GLU A 21 -23.47 -10.44 5.66
N SER A 22 -23.17 -10.78 6.91
CA SER A 22 -24.07 -10.50 8.05
C SER A 22 -24.30 -9.01 8.24
N TYR A 23 -23.24 -8.21 8.21
CA TYR A 23 -23.34 -6.76 8.32
C TYR A 23 -24.12 -6.16 7.15
N TYR A 24 -23.82 -6.59 5.92
CA TYR A 24 -24.56 -6.13 4.74
C TYR A 24 -26.06 -6.43 4.82
N ARG A 25 -26.45 -7.62 5.29
CA ARG A 25 -27.87 -7.98 5.42
C ARG A 25 -28.61 -7.10 6.41
N GLU A 26 -27.95 -6.63 7.45
CA GLU A 26 -28.51 -5.72 8.45
C GLU A 26 -28.52 -4.25 7.97
N HIS A 27 -27.57 -3.88 7.10
CA HIS A 27 -27.33 -2.51 6.65
C HIS A 27 -27.14 -2.39 5.14
N PRO A 28 -28.04 -2.90 4.30
CA PRO A 28 -27.89 -2.85 2.84
C PRO A 28 -27.83 -1.43 2.29
N GLU A 29 -28.50 -0.46 2.94
CA GLU A 29 -28.48 0.96 2.59
C GLU A 29 -27.10 1.62 2.70
N GLN A 30 -26.19 0.99 3.43
CA GLN A 30 -24.81 1.49 3.61
C GLN A 30 -23.85 0.97 2.54
N ALA A 31 -24.26 0.06 1.67
CA ALA A 31 -23.42 -0.54 0.65
C ALA A 31 -23.34 0.31 -0.62
N LEU A 32 -22.33 -0.01 -1.44
CA LEU A 32 -22.18 0.52 -2.80
C LEU A 32 -22.79 -0.45 -3.82
N TYR A 33 -23.41 0.12 -4.84
CA TYR A 33 -24.15 -0.60 -5.87
C TYR A 33 -23.62 -0.27 -7.27
N THR A 34 -23.82 -1.21 -8.20
CA THR A 34 -23.67 -0.98 -9.62
C THR A 34 -24.82 -0.09 -10.15
N SER A 35 -24.69 0.40 -11.37
CA SER A 35 -25.78 1.14 -12.03
C SER A 35 -27.06 0.32 -12.20
N CYS A 36 -26.97 -1.01 -12.19
CA CYS A 36 -28.12 -1.93 -12.28
C CYS A 36 -28.73 -2.25 -10.92
N GLY A 37 -28.16 -1.75 -9.81
CA GLY A 37 -28.66 -1.98 -8.45
C GLY A 37 -28.14 -3.25 -7.78
N GLU A 38 -27.13 -3.90 -8.35
CA GLU A 38 -26.46 -5.03 -7.70
C GLU A 38 -25.38 -4.52 -6.74
N PRO A 39 -25.24 -5.08 -5.52
CA PRO A 39 -24.21 -4.66 -4.60
C PRO A 39 -22.83 -5.05 -5.10
N PHE A 40 -21.84 -4.16 -4.93
CA PHE A 40 -20.46 -4.49 -5.19
C PHE A 40 -19.93 -5.51 -4.16
N ARG A 41 -19.20 -6.51 -4.65
CA ARG A 41 -18.59 -7.56 -3.84
C ARG A 41 -17.12 -7.74 -4.21
N PHE A 42 -16.33 -8.20 -3.24
CA PHE A 42 -14.94 -8.60 -3.44
C PHE A 42 -14.77 -10.08 -3.07
N ILE A 43 -14.21 -10.87 -3.99
CA ILE A 43 -13.96 -12.33 -3.90
C ILE A 43 -15.18 -13.13 -3.38
N ASP A 44 -16.38 -12.65 -3.63
CA ASP A 44 -17.65 -13.22 -3.17
C ASP A 44 -17.81 -13.39 -1.65
N ILE A 45 -16.94 -12.77 -0.86
CA ILE A 45 -16.95 -12.84 0.60
C ILE A 45 -17.36 -11.50 1.21
N PHE A 46 -16.83 -10.40 0.68
CA PHE A 46 -17.04 -9.06 1.24
C PHE A 46 -17.94 -8.20 0.37
N TYR A 47 -18.79 -7.44 1.03
CA TYR A 47 -19.59 -6.38 0.41
C TYR A 47 -18.83 -5.05 0.52
N ILE A 48 -18.86 -4.26 -0.55
CA ILE A 48 -18.19 -2.96 -0.59
C ILE A 48 -19.14 -1.88 -0.07
N MET A 49 -18.74 -1.23 1.01
CA MET A 49 -19.56 -0.25 1.71
C MET A 49 -19.25 1.18 1.26
N ASN A 50 -20.24 2.05 1.44
CA ASN A 50 -20.15 3.45 1.07
C ASN A 50 -19.40 4.26 2.12
N ILE A 51 -18.23 4.76 1.75
CA ILE A 51 -17.33 5.52 2.62
C ILE A 51 -17.61 7.02 2.68
N LYS A 52 -18.67 7.49 2.02
CA LYS A 52 -19.04 8.91 2.02
C LYS A 52 -19.36 9.38 3.44
N ASN A 53 -18.94 10.60 3.81
CA ASN A 53 -19.04 11.12 5.16
C ASN A 53 -20.48 11.23 5.73
N ASN A 54 -21.50 11.20 4.89
CA ASN A 54 -22.89 11.15 5.32
C ASN A 54 -23.47 9.73 5.44
N ASN A 55 -22.68 8.70 5.22
CA ASN A 55 -23.07 7.30 5.35
C ASN A 55 -22.62 6.74 6.71
N PRO A 56 -23.46 5.99 7.42
CA PRO A 56 -23.10 5.43 8.73
C PRO A 56 -21.86 4.54 8.72
N TRP A 57 -21.58 3.81 7.62
CA TRP A 57 -20.37 3.01 7.47
C TRP A 57 -19.09 3.82 7.65
N HIS A 58 -19.05 5.07 7.18
CA HIS A 58 -17.90 5.95 7.33
C HIS A 58 -17.46 6.06 8.79
N TYR A 59 -18.40 6.33 9.68
CA TYR A 59 -18.12 6.45 11.10
C TYR A 59 -17.90 5.11 11.78
N HIS A 60 -18.61 4.08 11.33
CA HIS A 60 -18.44 2.72 11.86
C HIS A 60 -17.00 2.23 11.67
N ILE A 61 -16.45 2.31 10.46
CA ILE A 61 -15.09 1.82 10.20
C ILE A 61 -14.03 2.64 10.93
N ILE A 62 -14.22 3.96 11.09
CA ILE A 62 -13.32 4.82 11.86
C ILE A 62 -13.27 4.40 13.33
N GLU A 63 -14.42 4.10 13.94
CA GLU A 63 -14.47 3.63 15.34
C GLU A 63 -13.85 2.23 15.48
N GLU A 64 -14.06 1.32 14.53
CA GLU A 64 -13.39 0.01 14.52
C GLU A 64 -11.86 0.16 14.49
N TYR A 65 -11.33 1.12 13.73
CA TYR A 65 -9.89 1.43 13.71
C TYR A 65 -9.40 1.96 15.06
N ALA A 66 -10.14 2.89 15.68
CA ALA A 66 -9.79 3.42 16.99
C ALA A 66 -9.79 2.32 18.06
N GLU A 67 -10.82 1.46 18.06
CA GLU A 67 -10.91 0.33 18.97
C GLU A 67 -9.77 -0.69 18.73
N ALA A 68 -9.39 -0.96 17.48
CA ALA A 68 -8.26 -1.84 17.17
C ALA A 68 -6.94 -1.28 17.70
N VAL A 69 -6.68 0.01 17.51
CA VAL A 69 -5.50 0.69 18.07
C VAL A 69 -5.50 0.56 19.59
N LYS A 70 -6.61 0.87 20.23
CA LYS A 70 -6.74 0.85 21.70
C LYS A 70 -6.59 -0.57 22.29
N LYS A 71 -7.28 -1.56 21.72
CA LYS A 71 -7.33 -2.93 22.27
C LYS A 71 -6.08 -3.74 21.95
N ALA A 72 -5.61 -3.69 20.70
CA ALA A 72 -4.44 -4.43 20.26
C ALA A 72 -3.13 -3.68 20.50
N GLY A 73 -3.22 -2.38 20.76
CA GLY A 73 -2.07 -1.52 21.02
C GLY A 73 -1.23 -1.28 19.76
N PHE A 74 -1.82 -1.16 18.60
CA PHE A 74 -1.13 -0.74 17.38
C PHE A 74 -0.67 0.72 17.48
N ASP A 75 0.40 1.04 16.77
CA ASP A 75 0.88 2.42 16.65
C ASP A 75 0.10 3.20 15.57
N GLY A 76 -0.84 2.58 14.89
CA GLY A 76 -1.67 3.20 13.85
C GLY A 76 -2.38 2.18 12.97
N ILE A 77 -2.85 2.64 11.80
CA ILE A 77 -3.65 1.84 10.86
C ILE A 77 -3.06 1.90 9.46
N HIS A 78 -3.03 0.73 8.81
CA HIS A 78 -2.88 0.57 7.38
C HIS A 78 -4.28 0.43 6.77
N MET A 79 -4.77 1.50 6.18
CA MET A 79 -6.05 1.54 5.48
C MET A 79 -5.88 0.89 4.10
N ASP A 80 -6.51 -0.25 3.90
CA ASP A 80 -6.42 -0.98 2.63
C ASP A 80 -7.63 -0.77 1.73
N THR A 81 -7.38 -0.82 0.43
CA THR A 81 -8.40 -0.78 -0.62
C THR A 81 -8.18 -1.91 -1.62
N TYR A 82 -9.17 -2.14 -2.49
CA TYR A 82 -9.08 -3.16 -3.55
C TYR A 82 -8.90 -2.55 -4.95
N GLY A 83 -8.69 -1.21 -5.04
CA GLY A 83 -8.54 -0.50 -6.31
C GLY A 83 -9.83 -0.36 -7.11
N PHE A 84 -10.95 -0.82 -6.57
CA PHE A 84 -12.30 -0.71 -7.15
C PHE A 84 -13.40 -0.67 -6.06
N PRO A 85 -14.65 -0.30 -6.40
CA PRO A 85 -15.04 0.38 -7.64
C PRO A 85 -14.47 1.80 -7.68
N LYS A 86 -14.23 2.34 -8.89
CA LYS A 86 -13.84 3.76 -9.05
C LYS A 86 -15.06 4.68 -9.02
N THR A 87 -16.16 4.19 -9.56
CA THR A 87 -17.48 4.83 -9.53
C THR A 87 -18.51 3.80 -9.09
N ALA A 88 -19.40 4.20 -8.21
CA ALA A 88 -20.48 3.37 -7.70
C ALA A 88 -21.75 4.21 -7.49
N PHE A 89 -22.80 3.59 -7.00
CA PHE A 89 -24.05 4.25 -6.65
C PHE A 89 -24.47 3.88 -5.24
N SER A 90 -25.15 4.79 -4.54
CA SER A 90 -25.88 4.46 -3.33
C SER A 90 -27.13 3.64 -3.67
N MET A 91 -27.78 3.09 -2.66
CA MET A 91 -29.09 2.45 -2.83
C MET A 91 -30.12 3.38 -3.48
N ASP A 92 -30.05 4.68 -3.18
CA ASP A 92 -30.92 5.72 -3.76
C ASP A 92 -30.45 6.22 -5.14
N LYS A 93 -29.50 5.52 -5.76
CA LYS A 93 -28.94 5.82 -7.09
C LYS A 93 -28.14 7.13 -7.18
N GLU A 94 -27.67 7.68 -6.07
CA GLU A 94 -26.69 8.74 -6.10
C GLU A 94 -25.37 8.20 -6.64
N ARG A 95 -24.79 8.87 -7.64
CA ARG A 95 -23.48 8.51 -8.19
C ARG A 95 -22.37 8.96 -7.26
N ILE A 96 -21.47 8.04 -6.94
CA ILE A 96 -20.34 8.23 -6.02
C ILE A 96 -19.03 7.97 -6.75
N GLU A 97 -18.11 8.92 -6.71
CA GLU A 97 -16.75 8.80 -7.23
C GLU A 97 -15.79 8.61 -6.06
N LEU A 98 -15.36 7.38 -5.79
CA LEU A 98 -14.66 7.03 -4.55
C LEU A 98 -13.36 7.81 -4.33
N GLN A 99 -12.65 8.17 -5.40
CA GLN A 99 -11.46 9.01 -5.26
C GLN A 99 -11.70 10.36 -4.57
N LYS A 100 -12.93 10.86 -4.61
CA LYS A 100 -13.31 12.12 -3.93
C LYS A 100 -13.65 11.92 -2.47
N GLU A 101 -14.00 10.70 -2.09
CA GLU A 101 -14.44 10.37 -0.73
C GLU A 101 -13.27 9.91 0.17
N PHE A 102 -12.24 9.26 -0.40
CA PHE A 102 -11.10 8.78 0.39
C PHE A 102 -10.38 9.87 1.19
N PRO A 103 -10.12 11.09 0.68
CA PRO A 103 -9.47 12.12 1.48
C PRO A 103 -10.24 12.48 2.75
N GLY A 104 -11.57 12.54 2.69
CA GLY A 104 -12.42 12.77 3.86
C GLY A 104 -12.31 11.64 4.88
N LEU A 105 -12.39 10.39 4.42
CA LEU A 105 -12.23 9.24 5.31
C LEU A 105 -10.85 9.21 5.99
N ILE A 106 -9.78 9.53 5.25
CA ILE A 106 -8.42 9.61 5.79
C ILE A 106 -8.32 10.72 6.84
N GLN A 107 -8.88 11.90 6.55
CA GLN A 107 -8.89 13.03 7.46
C GLN A 107 -9.61 12.68 8.76
N ASP A 108 -10.83 12.20 8.68
CA ASP A 108 -11.66 11.89 9.85
C ASP A 108 -11.05 10.72 10.65
N THR A 109 -10.43 9.74 9.99
CA THR A 109 -9.66 8.68 10.66
C THR A 109 -8.48 9.25 11.43
N LYS A 110 -7.69 10.13 10.82
CA LYS A 110 -6.52 10.76 11.48
C LYS A 110 -6.96 11.59 12.69
N GLU A 111 -8.04 12.36 12.55
CA GLU A 111 -8.61 13.16 13.64
C GLU A 111 -9.10 12.26 14.78
N ARG A 112 -9.82 11.19 14.47
CA ARG A 112 -10.31 10.26 15.49
C ARG A 112 -9.16 9.55 16.23
N LEU A 113 -8.14 9.09 15.51
CA LEU A 113 -6.96 8.45 16.12
C LEU A 113 -6.16 9.44 16.99
N SER A 114 -6.17 10.74 16.68
CA SER A 114 -5.50 11.77 17.49
C SER A 114 -6.11 11.97 18.88
N GLN A 115 -7.32 11.47 19.10
CA GLN A 115 -7.99 11.48 20.40
C GLN A 115 -7.53 10.35 21.32
N GLU A 116 -6.91 9.32 20.77
CA GLU A 116 -6.33 8.23 21.55
C GLU A 116 -4.94 8.65 22.11
N PRO A 117 -4.54 8.12 23.29
CA PRO A 117 -3.26 8.47 23.89
C PRO A 117 -2.07 8.01 23.02
N GLY A 118 -1.12 8.91 22.77
CA GLY A 118 0.10 8.61 22.05
C GLY A 118 0.14 9.22 20.64
N GLU A 119 1.14 8.80 19.87
CA GLU A 119 1.28 9.19 18.47
C GLU A 119 0.80 8.04 17.59
N HIS A 120 -0.11 8.34 16.65
CA HIS A 120 -0.70 7.35 15.78
C HIS A 120 -0.43 7.67 14.30
N TYR A 121 0.01 6.64 13.59
CA TYR A 121 0.39 6.69 12.19
C TYR A 121 -0.73 6.15 11.30
N LEU A 122 -0.84 6.73 10.12
CA LEU A 122 -1.83 6.34 9.13
C LEU A 122 -1.18 6.20 7.76
N ILE A 123 -1.33 5.05 7.14
CA ILE A 123 -0.99 4.83 5.74
C ILE A 123 -2.24 4.35 4.98
N PHE A 124 -2.29 4.69 3.70
CA PHE A 124 -3.41 4.33 2.83
C PHE A 124 -2.87 3.62 1.58
N ASN A 125 -3.41 2.46 1.26
CA ASN A 125 -2.98 1.68 0.10
C ASN A 125 -3.60 2.23 -1.20
N ASN A 126 -2.74 2.75 -2.07
CA ASN A 126 -3.08 3.14 -3.42
C ASN A 126 -2.88 1.96 -4.38
N VAL A 127 -3.86 1.06 -4.46
CA VAL A 127 -3.80 -0.15 -5.29
C VAL A 127 -3.74 0.21 -6.76
N GLY A 128 -2.70 -0.27 -7.46
CA GLY A 128 -2.47 0.10 -8.85
C GLY A 128 -2.30 1.61 -9.05
N ASN A 129 -1.61 2.29 -8.11
CA ASN A 129 -1.38 3.73 -8.11
C ASN A 129 -2.65 4.61 -8.01
N TRP A 130 -3.82 4.02 -7.71
CA TRP A 130 -5.07 4.77 -7.59
C TRP A 130 -5.61 4.73 -6.16
N PRO A 131 -6.07 5.84 -5.61
CA PRO A 131 -6.17 7.21 -6.15
C PRO A 131 -5.05 8.14 -5.62
N VAL A 132 -3.78 7.85 -5.91
CA VAL A 132 -2.61 8.50 -5.31
C VAL A 132 -2.70 10.04 -5.35
N GLY A 133 -3.18 10.62 -6.44
CA GLY A 133 -3.32 12.08 -6.56
C GLY A 133 -4.22 12.71 -5.51
N ALA A 134 -5.24 11.99 -5.04
CA ALA A 134 -6.15 12.46 -4.00
C ALA A 134 -5.68 12.05 -2.59
N ALA A 135 -5.31 10.78 -2.41
CA ALA A 135 -4.97 10.24 -1.10
C ALA A 135 -3.61 10.74 -0.58
N ALA A 136 -2.62 10.97 -1.44
CA ALA A 136 -1.31 11.43 -1.02
C ALA A 136 -1.32 12.85 -0.41
N ALA A 137 -2.25 13.70 -0.82
CA ALA A 137 -2.44 15.03 -0.25
C ALA A 137 -3.12 15.00 1.13
N ALA A 138 -3.91 13.96 1.42
CA ALA A 138 -4.59 13.78 2.70
C ALA A 138 -3.58 13.47 3.84
N PRO A 139 -3.96 13.56 5.13
CA PRO A 139 -3.01 13.46 6.26
C PRO A 139 -2.53 12.03 6.55
N VAL A 140 -2.06 11.33 5.53
CA VAL A 140 -1.29 10.08 5.67
C VAL A 140 0.14 10.38 6.07
N ASP A 141 0.77 9.52 6.87
CA ASP A 141 2.16 9.67 7.30
C ASP A 141 3.18 9.15 6.27
N ALA A 142 2.72 8.28 5.37
CA ALA A 142 3.48 7.85 4.20
C ALA A 142 2.52 7.55 3.04
N VAL A 143 2.98 7.75 1.81
CA VAL A 143 2.26 7.36 0.59
C VAL A 143 2.64 5.91 0.28
N TYR A 144 1.69 5.00 0.44
CA TYR A 144 1.89 3.59 0.14
C TYR A 144 1.22 3.23 -1.20
N ILE A 145 1.94 2.56 -2.07
CA ILE A 145 1.46 2.16 -3.39
C ILE A 145 1.71 0.67 -3.57
N GLU A 146 0.65 -0.07 -3.81
CA GLU A 146 0.72 -1.45 -4.24
C GLU A 146 0.78 -1.49 -5.77
N VAL A 147 1.90 -1.97 -6.29
CA VAL A 147 2.19 -1.90 -7.72
C VAL A 147 1.58 -3.11 -8.43
N TRP A 148 0.67 -2.84 -9.36
CA TRP A 148 -0.05 -3.83 -10.17
C TRP A 148 0.04 -3.49 -11.66
N PRO A 149 -0.21 -4.43 -12.57
CA PRO A 149 -0.34 -4.11 -13.99
C PRO A 149 -1.24 -2.90 -14.23
N PRO A 150 -0.88 -2.00 -15.14
CA PRO A 150 0.14 -2.11 -16.18
C PRO A 150 1.56 -1.65 -15.77
N TYR A 151 1.83 -1.43 -14.52
CA TYR A 151 3.10 -0.87 -14.02
C TYR A 151 4.17 -1.97 -13.86
N GLU A 152 4.66 -2.51 -14.98
CA GLU A 152 5.54 -3.69 -15.02
C GLU A 152 7.00 -3.37 -15.39
N ARG A 153 7.32 -2.07 -15.62
CA ARG A 153 8.62 -1.64 -16.11
C ARG A 153 9.26 -0.60 -15.20
N TYR A 154 10.57 -0.48 -15.26
CA TYR A 154 11.31 0.48 -14.42
C TYR A 154 10.89 1.94 -14.66
N HIS A 155 10.54 2.32 -15.88
CA HIS A 155 10.02 3.68 -16.12
C HIS A 155 8.66 3.90 -15.45
N HIS A 156 7.81 2.88 -15.35
CA HIS A 156 6.57 2.98 -14.59
C HIS A 156 6.83 3.22 -13.09
N ILE A 157 7.83 2.53 -12.51
CA ILE A 157 8.25 2.78 -11.11
C ILE A 157 8.66 4.24 -10.92
N ARG A 158 9.43 4.80 -11.87
CA ARG A 158 9.80 6.21 -11.86
C ARG A 158 8.59 7.13 -11.91
N GLU A 159 7.65 6.87 -12.81
CA GLU A 159 6.45 7.67 -13.02
C GLU A 159 5.57 7.70 -11.77
N ILE A 160 5.26 6.54 -11.18
CA ILE A 160 4.40 6.47 -9.99
C ILE A 160 5.05 7.12 -8.77
N ILE A 161 6.38 6.98 -8.58
CA ILE A 161 7.09 7.67 -7.50
C ILE A 161 7.05 9.19 -7.69
N ARG A 162 7.26 9.68 -8.91
CA ARG A 162 7.18 11.11 -9.23
C ARG A 162 5.79 11.67 -9.00
N GLU A 163 4.76 10.95 -9.44
CA GLU A 163 3.37 11.32 -9.22
C GLU A 163 3.05 11.40 -7.72
N ALA A 164 3.41 10.38 -6.96
CA ALA A 164 3.21 10.36 -5.52
C ALA A 164 3.90 11.53 -4.81
N LYS A 165 5.18 11.77 -5.11
CA LYS A 165 5.94 12.89 -4.56
C LYS A 165 5.37 14.26 -4.94
N SER A 166 4.89 14.39 -6.17
CA SER A 166 4.22 15.62 -6.61
C SER A 166 2.92 15.85 -5.85
N ALA A 167 2.10 14.80 -5.68
CA ALA A 167 0.82 14.89 -4.99
C ALA A 167 0.93 15.22 -3.50
N CYS A 168 1.98 14.74 -2.82
CA CYS A 168 2.21 15.05 -1.41
C CYS A 168 3.16 16.25 -1.18
N GLY A 169 3.52 17.00 -2.20
CA GLY A 169 4.44 18.15 -2.10
C GLY A 169 5.85 17.74 -1.66
N LYS A 170 6.28 16.51 -1.91
CA LYS A 170 7.56 15.89 -1.49
C LYS A 170 7.78 15.80 0.03
N THR A 171 6.77 16.07 0.83
CA THR A 171 6.89 16.13 2.29
C THR A 171 6.73 14.77 2.98
N LYS A 172 6.29 13.75 2.26
CA LYS A 172 6.01 12.43 2.81
C LYS A 172 6.89 11.35 2.16
N PRO A 173 7.31 10.33 2.94
CA PRO A 173 7.95 9.16 2.36
C PRO A 173 6.99 8.41 1.44
N VAL A 174 7.55 7.81 0.38
CA VAL A 174 6.82 6.95 -0.56
C VAL A 174 7.31 5.52 -0.37
N ILE A 175 6.38 4.59 -0.22
CA ILE A 175 6.62 3.16 -0.03
C ILE A 175 5.96 2.40 -1.18
N LEU A 176 6.73 1.56 -1.88
CA LEU A 176 6.21 0.69 -2.92
C LEU A 176 6.21 -0.76 -2.47
N ALA A 177 5.05 -1.40 -2.53
CA ALA A 177 4.92 -2.85 -2.56
C ALA A 177 5.00 -3.29 -4.03
N ALA A 178 6.22 -3.46 -4.52
CA ALA A 178 6.50 -3.91 -5.87
C ALA A 178 6.93 -5.37 -5.82
N TYR A 179 6.12 -6.23 -6.41
CA TYR A 179 6.25 -7.69 -6.29
C TYR A 179 7.31 -8.25 -7.23
N LEU A 180 8.00 -9.30 -6.75
CA LEU A 180 9.11 -9.92 -7.46
C LEU A 180 8.72 -11.26 -8.06
N GLU A 181 8.30 -11.24 -9.31
CA GLU A 181 7.94 -12.46 -10.06
C GLU A 181 9.03 -13.55 -10.05
N PRO A 182 10.34 -13.23 -10.17
CA PRO A 182 11.38 -14.26 -10.12
C PRO A 182 11.44 -15.10 -8.85
N PHE A 183 10.75 -14.70 -7.79
CA PHE A 183 10.59 -15.49 -6.57
C PHE A 183 9.31 -16.34 -6.55
N ARG A 184 8.42 -16.16 -7.53
CA ARG A 184 7.23 -17.01 -7.64
C ARG A 184 7.64 -18.42 -8.01
N THR A 185 7.12 -19.39 -7.26
CA THR A 185 7.29 -20.80 -7.56
C THR A 185 5.99 -21.33 -8.13
N SER A 186 6.07 -22.11 -9.21
CA SER A 186 4.89 -22.77 -9.79
C SER A 186 4.33 -23.79 -8.81
N GLY A 187 3.34 -23.37 -8.02
CA GLY A 187 2.71 -24.21 -6.99
C GLY A 187 3.59 -24.50 -5.78
N GLY A 188 4.58 -23.67 -5.47
CA GLY A 188 5.43 -23.81 -4.30
C GLY A 188 6.40 -24.99 -4.32
N LYS A 189 6.64 -25.59 -5.47
CA LYS A 189 7.39 -26.87 -5.58
C LYS A 189 8.85 -26.73 -5.98
N GLU A 190 9.21 -25.64 -6.65
CA GLU A 190 10.59 -25.41 -7.09
C GLU A 190 11.13 -24.11 -6.50
N PRO A 191 12.32 -24.12 -5.90
CA PRO A 191 12.95 -22.88 -5.47
C PRO A 191 13.23 -22.02 -6.71
N PRO A 192 13.16 -20.67 -6.60
CA PRO A 192 13.52 -19.79 -7.69
C PRO A 192 14.98 -20.01 -8.09
N VAL A 193 15.30 -19.71 -9.36
CA VAL A 193 16.71 -19.63 -9.76
C VAL A 193 17.34 -18.51 -8.93
N GLU A 194 18.10 -18.89 -7.93
CA GLU A 194 18.61 -17.99 -6.87
C GLU A 194 19.35 -16.78 -7.44
N GLU A 195 20.14 -16.99 -8.48
CA GLU A 195 20.89 -15.92 -9.12
C GLU A 195 19.95 -14.89 -9.77
N LYS A 196 18.98 -15.33 -10.57
CA LYS A 196 18.00 -14.44 -11.22
C LYS A 196 17.17 -13.67 -10.19
N ALA A 197 16.63 -14.38 -9.21
CA ALA A 197 15.83 -13.80 -8.14
C ALA A 197 16.64 -12.79 -7.31
N GLY A 198 17.89 -13.16 -6.97
CA GLY A 198 18.79 -12.27 -6.22
C GLY A 198 19.14 -10.99 -6.98
N TYR A 199 19.39 -11.06 -8.29
CA TYR A 199 19.61 -9.86 -9.10
C TYR A 199 18.36 -9.00 -9.19
N SER A 200 17.18 -9.58 -9.40
CA SER A 200 15.93 -8.82 -9.49
C SER A 200 15.62 -8.06 -8.21
N ALA A 201 15.79 -8.68 -7.03
CA ALA A 201 15.59 -8.01 -5.75
C ALA A 201 16.54 -6.83 -5.56
N ARG A 202 17.83 -7.00 -5.88
CA ARG A 202 18.84 -5.96 -5.73
C ARG A 202 18.61 -4.78 -6.67
N ILE A 203 18.33 -5.07 -7.95
CA ILE A 203 18.13 -4.02 -8.97
C ILE A 203 16.84 -3.25 -8.68
N LEU A 204 15.73 -3.93 -8.40
CA LEU A 204 14.47 -3.25 -8.11
C LEU A 204 14.55 -2.38 -6.86
N THR A 205 15.14 -2.92 -5.78
CA THR A 205 15.34 -2.13 -4.56
C THR A 205 16.23 -0.91 -4.82
N ALA A 206 17.34 -1.08 -5.54
CA ALA A 206 18.23 0.03 -5.89
C ALA A 206 17.52 1.08 -6.76
N ALA A 207 16.72 0.66 -7.74
CA ALA A 207 15.95 1.57 -8.58
C ALA A 207 14.94 2.40 -7.78
N ILE A 208 14.17 1.74 -6.89
CA ILE A 208 13.19 2.42 -6.05
C ILE A 208 13.88 3.44 -5.11
N VAL A 209 14.97 3.03 -4.46
CA VAL A 209 15.67 3.88 -3.51
C VAL A 209 16.40 5.04 -4.19
N SER A 210 16.97 4.82 -5.38
CA SER A 210 17.61 5.91 -6.15
C SER A 210 16.64 7.02 -6.54
N LEU A 211 15.33 6.70 -6.60
CA LEU A 211 14.25 7.66 -6.82
C LEU A 211 13.72 8.27 -5.50
N GLY A 212 14.36 7.95 -4.37
CA GLY A 212 13.99 8.46 -3.05
C GLY A 212 12.68 7.88 -2.51
N ALA A 213 12.41 6.60 -2.78
CA ALA A 213 11.31 5.85 -2.23
C ALA A 213 11.82 4.60 -1.50
N SER A 214 10.96 3.92 -0.76
CA SER A 214 11.27 2.70 -0.02
C SER A 214 10.60 1.50 -0.67
N HIS A 215 11.31 0.39 -0.76
CA HIS A 215 10.78 -0.87 -1.27
C HIS A 215 10.31 -1.76 -0.12
N LEU A 216 9.05 -2.15 -0.11
CA LEU A 216 8.54 -3.20 0.76
C LEU A 216 8.86 -4.56 0.13
N LEU A 217 10.01 -5.12 0.51
CA LEU A 217 10.55 -6.33 -0.09
C LEU A 217 10.08 -7.62 0.60
N MET A 218 9.92 -7.58 1.92
CA MET A 218 9.71 -8.76 2.73
C MET A 218 8.35 -8.75 3.43
N GLY A 219 7.76 -9.93 3.51
CA GLY A 219 6.61 -10.23 4.35
C GLY A 219 7.03 -11.06 5.59
N GLU A 220 6.18 -11.99 5.97
CA GLU A 220 6.35 -12.85 7.13
C GLU A 220 7.57 -13.77 7.01
N ASP A 221 8.19 -14.09 8.13
CA ASP A 221 9.28 -15.06 8.25
C ASP A 221 10.47 -14.89 7.29
N GLY A 222 10.69 -13.67 6.79
CA GLY A 222 11.74 -13.39 5.80
C GLY A 222 11.41 -13.90 4.40
N CYS A 223 10.13 -14.13 4.12
CA CYS A 223 9.64 -14.40 2.78
C CYS A 223 9.62 -13.13 1.94
N VAL A 224 9.89 -13.27 0.66
CA VAL A 224 9.82 -12.16 -0.30
C VAL A 224 8.37 -11.97 -0.73
N LEU A 225 7.94 -10.73 -0.87
CA LEU A 225 6.63 -10.41 -1.43
C LEU A 225 6.65 -10.62 -2.95
N THR A 226 5.95 -11.65 -3.41
CA THR A 226 5.85 -12.07 -4.81
C THR A 226 4.54 -11.68 -5.46
N GLN A 227 3.53 -11.42 -4.65
CA GLN A 227 2.18 -11.00 -5.01
C GLN A 227 1.48 -10.44 -3.78
N GLY A 228 0.32 -9.82 -3.91
CA GLY A 228 -0.39 -9.13 -2.84
C GLY A 228 -0.69 -10.00 -1.62
N TYR A 229 -1.93 -10.41 -1.45
CA TYR A 229 -2.37 -11.14 -0.25
C TYR A 229 -1.99 -12.62 -0.19
N TYR A 230 -1.39 -13.16 -1.23
CA TYR A 230 -1.07 -14.59 -1.36
C TYR A 230 0.43 -14.76 -1.61
N PRO A 231 1.30 -14.51 -0.59
CA PRO A 231 2.72 -14.71 -0.74
C PRO A 231 3.00 -16.21 -0.96
N ASP A 232 3.93 -16.50 -1.85
CA ASP A 232 4.36 -17.87 -2.11
C ASP A 232 5.21 -18.46 -0.98
N TYR A 233 5.45 -17.67 0.07
CA TYR A 233 6.32 -18.00 1.20
C TYR A 233 7.75 -18.39 0.78
N THR A 234 8.20 -17.92 -0.39
CA THR A 234 9.56 -18.11 -0.85
C THR A 234 10.53 -17.29 -0.04
N ARG A 235 11.46 -17.94 0.62
CA ARG A 235 12.46 -17.28 1.48
C ARG A 235 13.67 -16.86 0.66
N MET A 236 14.29 -15.76 1.05
CA MET A 236 15.61 -15.41 0.60
C MET A 236 16.64 -16.42 1.13
N SER A 237 17.62 -16.76 0.30
CA SER A 237 18.81 -17.48 0.78
C SER A 237 19.59 -16.64 1.79
N GLU A 238 20.41 -17.29 2.61
CA GLU A 238 21.25 -16.58 3.59
C GLU A 238 22.26 -15.64 2.89
N THR A 239 22.73 -16.03 1.70
CA THR A 239 23.60 -15.18 0.87
C THR A 239 22.87 -13.91 0.44
N LEU A 240 21.65 -14.03 -0.08
CA LEU A 240 20.86 -12.85 -0.48
C LEU A 240 20.49 -11.98 0.71
N LYS A 241 20.12 -12.58 1.85
CA LYS A 241 19.88 -11.82 3.09
C LYS A 241 21.08 -10.98 3.51
N ALA A 242 22.28 -11.59 3.47
CA ALA A 242 23.51 -10.87 3.79
C ALA A 242 23.79 -9.71 2.82
N GLN A 243 23.57 -9.92 1.53
CA GLN A 243 23.71 -8.88 0.51
C GLN A 243 22.70 -7.76 0.71
N MET A 244 21.42 -8.08 0.91
CA MET A 244 20.38 -7.08 1.16
C MET A 244 20.62 -6.30 2.45
N ARG A 245 21.10 -6.96 3.50
CA ARG A 245 21.52 -6.29 4.74
C ARG A 245 22.64 -5.27 4.46
N SER A 246 23.64 -5.64 3.68
CA SER A 246 24.70 -4.72 3.29
C SER A 246 24.19 -3.49 2.51
N TYR A 247 23.18 -3.70 1.65
CA TYR A 247 22.53 -2.58 0.96
C TYR A 247 21.74 -1.67 1.92
N TYR A 248 20.99 -2.24 2.85
CA TYR A 248 20.28 -1.44 3.85
C TYR A 248 21.25 -0.69 4.78
N ASP A 249 22.35 -1.30 5.18
CA ASP A 249 23.41 -0.61 5.96
C ASP A 249 24.01 0.58 5.19
N PHE A 250 24.19 0.43 3.87
CA PHE A 250 24.58 1.52 3.00
C PHE A 250 23.50 2.61 2.91
N LEU A 251 22.25 2.21 2.69
CA LEU A 251 21.12 3.14 2.59
C LEU A 251 20.94 3.96 3.87
N ILE A 252 21.00 3.33 5.02
CA ILE A 252 20.90 4.01 6.32
C ILE A 252 22.04 5.02 6.49
N ARG A 253 23.26 4.67 6.10
CA ARG A 253 24.43 5.57 6.19
C ARG A 253 24.26 6.82 5.35
N TYR A 254 23.63 6.72 4.20
CA TYR A 254 23.43 7.81 3.25
C TYR A 254 21.96 8.24 3.10
N MET A 255 21.15 7.95 4.09
CA MET A 255 19.72 8.23 4.08
C MET A 255 19.40 9.71 3.82
N ASN A 256 20.20 10.62 4.36
CA ASN A 256 20.08 12.05 4.14
C ASN A 256 20.31 12.49 2.67
N LEU A 257 20.97 11.66 1.87
CA LEU A 257 21.14 11.92 0.43
C LEU A 257 19.99 11.30 -0.37
N PHE A 258 19.63 10.02 -0.12
CA PHE A 258 18.61 9.32 -0.87
C PHE A 258 17.20 9.88 -0.68
N TYR A 259 16.91 10.42 0.51
CA TYR A 259 15.60 10.98 0.84
C TYR A 259 15.62 12.52 0.95
N CYS A 260 16.62 13.17 0.36
CA CYS A 260 16.68 14.60 0.27
C CYS A 260 15.63 15.14 -0.71
N GLU A 261 14.85 16.13 -0.29
CA GLU A 261 13.82 16.76 -1.14
C GLU A 261 14.42 17.49 -2.35
N GLU A 262 15.65 17.94 -2.23
CA GLU A 262 16.39 18.65 -3.29
C GLU A 262 17.02 17.71 -4.32
N MET A 263 17.00 16.40 -4.08
CA MET A 263 17.57 15.42 -5.00
C MET A 263 16.86 15.47 -6.34
N GLN A 264 17.63 15.62 -7.41
CA GLN A 264 17.13 15.67 -8.78
C GLN A 264 17.58 14.43 -9.54
N GLU A 265 16.67 13.86 -10.29
CA GLU A 265 16.97 12.78 -11.21
C GLU A 265 17.64 13.32 -12.47
N VAL A 266 18.80 12.78 -12.77
CA VAL A 266 19.59 13.11 -13.98
C VAL A 266 19.73 11.90 -14.91
N THR A 267 18.78 10.97 -14.86
CA THR A 267 18.80 9.73 -15.62
C THR A 267 18.86 9.99 -17.12
N MET A 268 19.77 9.30 -17.78
CA MET A 268 19.90 9.33 -19.24
C MET A 268 19.02 8.22 -19.83
N THR A 269 17.84 8.57 -20.29
CA THR A 269 16.85 7.63 -20.84
C THR A 269 17.33 6.84 -22.05
N HIS A 270 18.30 7.38 -22.81
CA HIS A 270 18.90 6.69 -23.96
C HIS A 270 19.72 5.43 -23.58
N MET A 271 20.03 5.23 -22.32
CA MET A 271 20.73 4.02 -21.85
C MET A 271 19.83 2.78 -21.85
N GLY A 272 18.55 2.93 -22.18
CA GLY A 272 17.64 1.81 -22.45
C GLY A 272 17.05 1.11 -21.23
N TRP A 273 17.40 1.50 -20.00
CA TRP A 273 16.90 0.84 -18.80
C TRP A 273 15.38 0.99 -18.62
N ASP A 274 14.78 2.01 -19.20
CA ASP A 274 13.32 2.23 -19.19
C ASP A 274 12.53 1.11 -19.88
N ASN A 275 13.19 0.29 -20.69
CA ASN A 275 12.55 -0.75 -21.49
C ASN A 275 12.57 -2.13 -20.83
N TYR A 276 13.21 -2.27 -19.67
CA TYR A 276 13.29 -3.54 -18.97
C TYR A 276 12.12 -3.74 -18.02
N GLU A 277 11.56 -4.92 -18.07
CA GLU A 277 10.54 -5.38 -17.15
C GLU A 277 11.19 -5.83 -15.84
N TYR A 278 10.50 -5.61 -14.72
CA TYR A 278 10.97 -6.06 -13.42
C TYR A 278 10.10 -7.21 -12.86
N GLN A 279 8.95 -7.47 -13.47
CA GLN A 279 8.05 -8.58 -13.13
C GLN A 279 8.23 -9.77 -14.06
#